data_3ea1c199845eee7c833e9848503c2a92
#
_entry.id   3ea1c199845eee7c833e9848503c2a92
#
_cell.length_a   1.000
_cell.length_b   1.000
_cell.length_c   1.000
_cell.angle_alpha   90.00
_cell.angle_beta   90.00
_cell.angle_gamma   90.00
#
_symmetry.space_group_name_H-M   'P 1'
#
loop_
_entity.id
_entity.type
_entity.pdbx_description
1 polymer ?
#
loop_
_entity_poly.entity_id
_entity_poly.type
_entity_poly.pdbx_seq_one_letter_code
_entity_poly.pdbx_strand_id
1 'polypeptide(L)'
;GLGDVYKRQQDHCVVDLRTNHLVPDCTSRSLIKGVASGTGRGEFCGLVYVAPDAQHTDAQQQCRNILLSRTSRIDARPQLEIYADDVRCSHGATVGQMEDEAILYMRQRGLKEEQARRLQIEGFAADVVGRCRIEAVKEILTDAVVRHLDKI
;
A
#
# COMPACT_ATOMS: atom_id res chain seq x y z
N GLY A 1 7.93 8.49 -2.09
CA GLY A 1 6.89 9.26 -2.73
C GLY A 1 5.55 8.72 -2.35
N LEU A 2 4.68 9.53 -1.77
CA LEU A 2 3.27 9.20 -1.63
C LEU A 2 2.64 9.40 -3.00
N GLY A 3 2.49 8.31 -3.74
CA GLY A 3 1.81 8.32 -5.02
C GLY A 3 0.34 8.67 -4.84
N ASP A 4 -0.16 9.53 -5.71
CA ASP A 4 -1.56 9.91 -5.83
C ASP A 4 -2.46 8.68 -5.85
N VAL A 5 -3.23 8.52 -4.81
CA VAL A 5 -4.35 7.59 -4.81
C VAL A 5 -5.59 8.37 -5.16
N TYR A 6 -6.07 8.17 -6.38
CA TYR A 6 -7.39 8.50 -6.91
C TYR A 6 -7.66 9.78 -7.63
N LYS A 7 -7.99 9.58 -8.84
CA LYS A 7 -8.92 10.43 -9.61
C LYS A 7 -9.95 9.55 -10.29
N ARG A 8 -11.21 9.98 -10.25
CA ARG A 8 -12.40 9.61 -11.06
C ARG A 8 -12.55 8.17 -11.58
N GLN A 9 -13.76 7.73 -11.80
CA GLN A 9 -14.24 6.37 -12.14
C GLN A 9 -13.57 5.65 -13.33
N GLN A 10 -12.53 6.19 -13.96
CA GLN A 10 -11.80 5.61 -15.09
C GLN A 10 -10.27 5.80 -14.99
N ASP A 11 -9.75 6.18 -13.84
CA ASP A 11 -8.33 6.50 -13.72
C ASP A 11 -7.46 5.26 -13.60
N HIS A 12 -6.30 5.33 -14.25
CA HIS A 12 -5.23 4.36 -14.17
C HIS A 12 -4.04 4.98 -13.43
N CYS A 13 -3.66 4.35 -12.31
CA CYS A 13 -2.52 4.76 -11.51
C CYS A 13 -1.42 3.71 -11.60
N VAL A 14 -0.21 4.14 -11.96
CA VAL A 14 0.97 3.28 -11.98
C VAL A 14 1.97 3.78 -10.96
N VAL A 15 2.44 2.88 -10.10
CA VAL A 15 3.54 3.14 -9.17
C VAL A 15 4.69 2.21 -9.52
N ASP A 16 5.82 2.78 -9.92
CA ASP A 16 7.07 2.07 -10.15
C ASP A 16 8.07 2.44 -9.05
N LEU A 17 8.52 1.46 -8.30
CA LEU A 17 9.46 1.62 -7.20
C LEU A 17 10.68 0.72 -7.41
N ARG A 18 11.86 1.34 -7.48
CA ARG A 18 13.12 0.61 -7.51
C ARG A 18 13.97 0.95 -6.30
N THR A 19 14.39 -0.09 -5.57
CA THR A 19 15.30 0.01 -4.43
C THR A 19 16.58 -0.74 -4.75
N ASN A 20 17.73 -0.05 -4.79
CA ASN A 20 19.02 -0.66 -5.06
C ASN A 20 19.87 -0.69 -3.79
N HIS A 21 20.30 -1.88 -3.40
CA HIS A 21 21.29 -2.13 -2.37
C HIS A 21 22.63 -2.41 -3.05
N LEU A 22 23.55 -1.45 -2.98
CA LEU A 22 24.83 -1.48 -3.69
C LEU A 22 26.04 -1.72 -2.78
N VAL A 23 25.82 -1.62 -1.46
CA VAL A 23 26.85 -1.78 -0.42
C VAL A 23 26.33 -2.68 0.70
N PRO A 24 27.21 -3.33 1.49
CA PRO A 24 26.78 -4.20 2.55
C PRO A 24 26.07 -3.47 3.71
N ASP A 25 25.47 -4.26 4.60
CA ASP A 25 24.83 -3.82 5.85
C ASP A 25 23.68 -2.83 5.68
N CYS A 26 22.98 -2.88 4.54
CA CYS A 26 21.85 -1.98 4.23
C CYS A 26 20.52 -2.57 4.62
N THR A 27 19.61 -1.70 5.03
CA THR A 27 18.22 -2.09 5.37
C THR A 27 17.21 -1.26 4.57
N SER A 28 16.18 -1.92 4.04
CA SER A 28 15.02 -1.23 3.47
C SER A 28 13.69 -1.86 3.91
N ARG A 29 12.69 -1.01 4.12
CA ARG A 29 11.32 -1.40 4.46
C ARG A 29 10.36 -0.58 3.61
N SER A 30 9.70 -1.24 2.67
CA SER A 30 8.72 -0.60 1.79
C SER A 30 7.33 -1.15 2.08
N LEU A 31 6.39 -0.28 2.36
CA LEU A 31 4.98 -0.61 2.49
C LEU A 31 4.17 0.25 1.51
N ILE A 32 3.51 -0.42 0.60
CA ILE A 32 2.61 0.19 -0.36
C ILE A 32 1.20 -0.30 -0.06
N LYS A 33 0.25 0.62 0.00
CA LYS A 33 -1.16 0.28 0.15
C LYS A 33 -1.99 0.98 -0.93
N GLY A 34 -2.74 0.18 -1.67
CA GLY A 34 -3.62 0.63 -2.74
C GLY A 34 -5.09 0.40 -2.39
N VAL A 35 -5.94 1.33 -2.78
CA VAL A 35 -7.40 1.18 -2.72
C VAL A 35 -7.95 1.53 -4.09
N ALA A 36 -8.80 0.70 -4.68
CA ALA A 36 -9.43 0.97 -5.96
C ALA A 36 -10.95 0.86 -5.86
N SER A 37 -11.66 1.80 -6.48
CA SER A 37 -13.12 1.86 -6.52
C SER A 37 -13.65 2.05 -7.93
N GLY A 38 -14.95 1.84 -8.14
CA GLY A 38 -15.59 2.01 -9.45
C GLY A 38 -14.97 1.09 -10.51
N THR A 39 -14.48 1.66 -11.61
CA THR A 39 -13.73 0.99 -12.67
C THR A 39 -12.23 1.32 -12.64
N GLY A 40 -11.75 1.90 -11.54
CA GLY A 40 -10.36 2.30 -11.35
C GLY A 40 -9.38 1.14 -11.48
N ARG A 41 -8.20 1.43 -12.03
CA ARG A 41 -7.11 0.47 -12.20
C ARG A 41 -5.85 0.98 -11.54
N GLY A 42 -5.19 0.09 -10.80
CA GLY A 42 -3.88 0.36 -10.22
C GLY A 42 -2.85 -0.67 -10.69
N GLU A 43 -1.62 -0.22 -10.91
CA GLU A 43 -0.48 -1.10 -11.13
C GLU A 43 0.63 -0.72 -10.17
N PHE A 44 1.23 -1.72 -9.53
CA PHE A 44 2.43 -1.57 -8.74
C PHE A 44 3.52 -2.46 -9.32
N CYS A 45 4.62 -1.86 -9.74
CA CYS A 45 5.84 -2.54 -10.12
C CYS A 45 6.92 -2.20 -9.07
N GLY A 46 7.38 -3.20 -8.35
CA GLY A 46 8.37 -2.99 -7.29
C GLY A 46 9.59 -3.88 -7.52
N LEU A 47 10.78 -3.29 -7.71
CA LEU A 47 12.03 -4.02 -7.82
C LEU A 47 12.94 -3.72 -6.64
N VAL A 48 13.40 -4.77 -5.96
CA VAL A 48 14.51 -4.70 -5.02
C VAL A 48 15.71 -5.39 -5.65
N TYR A 49 16.76 -4.61 -5.92
CA TYR A 49 18.02 -5.08 -6.46
C TYR A 49 19.06 -5.15 -5.35
N VAL A 50 19.79 -6.26 -5.23
CA VAL A 50 20.88 -6.47 -4.27
C VAL A 50 22.13 -6.90 -5.03
N ALA A 51 23.15 -6.02 -5.03
CA ALA A 51 24.40 -6.24 -5.72
C ALA A 51 25.22 -7.41 -5.10
N PRO A 52 26.17 -8.04 -5.82
CA PRO A 52 26.96 -9.17 -5.30
C PRO A 52 27.68 -8.86 -3.98
N ASP A 53 28.18 -7.63 -3.82
CA ASP A 53 28.92 -7.22 -2.63
C ASP A 53 28.02 -6.64 -1.52
N ALA A 54 26.72 -6.53 -1.74
CA ALA A 54 25.77 -6.00 -0.77
C ALA A 54 25.33 -7.04 0.26
N GLN A 55 26.30 -7.68 0.90
CA GLN A 55 26.06 -8.70 1.93
C GLN A 55 25.37 -8.11 3.17
N HIS A 56 24.71 -8.95 3.96
CA HIS A 56 23.94 -8.59 5.16
C HIS A 56 22.78 -7.61 4.88
N THR A 57 22.34 -7.50 3.63
CA THR A 57 21.16 -6.71 3.29
C THR A 57 19.90 -7.30 3.91
N ASP A 58 19.09 -6.45 4.56
CA ASP A 58 17.77 -6.81 5.06
C ASP A 58 16.72 -5.94 4.35
N ALA A 59 16.05 -6.49 3.33
CA ALA A 59 15.08 -5.80 2.50
C ALA A 59 13.69 -6.45 2.59
N GLN A 60 12.68 -5.64 2.90
CA GLN A 60 11.29 -6.08 2.90
C GLN A 60 10.42 -5.14 2.09
N GLN A 61 9.65 -5.71 1.16
CA GLN A 61 8.68 -4.99 0.35
C GLN A 61 7.30 -5.62 0.52
N GLN A 62 6.33 -4.83 0.95
CA GLN A 62 4.95 -5.26 1.09
C GLN A 62 4.03 -4.36 0.26
N CYS A 63 3.17 -4.98 -0.54
CA CYS A 63 2.12 -4.32 -1.29
C CYS A 63 0.77 -4.91 -0.87
N ARG A 64 -0.09 -4.12 -0.24
CA ARG A 64 -1.41 -4.55 0.22
C ARG A 64 -2.47 -3.70 -0.45
N ASN A 65 -3.46 -4.33 -1.05
CA ASN A 65 -4.45 -3.63 -1.85
C ASN A 65 -5.86 -4.08 -1.51
N ILE A 66 -6.78 -3.13 -1.49
CA ILE A 66 -8.21 -3.35 -1.27
C ILE A 66 -8.99 -2.90 -2.50
N LEU A 67 -9.88 -3.75 -2.97
CA LEU A 67 -10.86 -3.46 -4.01
C LEU A 67 -12.21 -3.15 -3.37
N LEU A 68 -12.75 -1.96 -3.64
CA LEU A 68 -14.06 -1.51 -3.14
C LEU A 68 -15.20 -1.87 -4.08
N SER A 69 -14.91 -2.30 -5.30
CA SER A 69 -15.88 -2.69 -6.31
C SER A 69 -15.40 -3.93 -7.08
N ARG A 70 -16.34 -4.68 -7.66
CA ARG A 70 -16.05 -5.85 -8.50
C ARG A 70 -15.42 -5.49 -9.85
N THR A 71 -15.55 -4.25 -10.26
CA THR A 71 -15.05 -3.72 -11.54
C THR A 71 -13.68 -3.07 -11.43
N SER A 72 -13.24 -2.73 -10.21
CA SER A 72 -11.90 -2.22 -9.97
C SER A 72 -10.86 -3.34 -10.02
N ARG A 73 -9.62 -2.97 -10.37
CA ARG A 73 -8.50 -3.91 -10.47
C ARG A 73 -7.21 -3.27 -9.97
N ILE A 74 -6.40 -4.06 -9.26
CA ILE A 74 -5.02 -3.70 -8.92
C ILE A 74 -4.12 -4.87 -9.30
N ASP A 75 -3.08 -4.58 -10.09
CA ASP A 75 -2.04 -5.53 -10.46
C ASP A 75 -0.77 -5.19 -9.69
N ALA A 76 -0.29 -6.10 -8.85
CA ALA A 76 0.88 -5.89 -8.02
C ALA A 76 1.97 -6.90 -8.38
N ARG A 77 3.10 -6.37 -8.86
CA ARG A 77 4.26 -7.14 -9.36
C ARG A 77 5.53 -6.79 -8.59
N PRO A 78 5.66 -7.25 -7.33
CA PRO A 78 6.92 -7.12 -6.63
C PRO A 78 7.95 -8.11 -7.20
N GLN A 79 9.22 -7.66 -7.34
CA GLN A 79 10.33 -8.46 -7.87
C GLN A 79 11.56 -8.32 -6.98
N LEU A 80 12.34 -9.40 -6.90
CA LEU A 80 13.64 -9.43 -6.22
C LEU A 80 14.70 -9.89 -7.22
N GLU A 81 15.77 -9.10 -7.35
CA GLU A 81 16.99 -9.47 -8.07
C GLU A 81 18.14 -9.48 -7.05
N ILE A 82 18.52 -10.67 -6.59
CA ILE A 82 19.47 -10.84 -5.49
C ILE A 82 20.71 -11.57 -6.01
N TYR A 83 21.86 -10.91 -5.88
CA TYR A 83 23.16 -11.42 -6.31
C TYR A 83 24.14 -11.62 -5.16
N ALA A 84 23.72 -11.38 -3.90
CA ALA A 84 24.49 -11.65 -2.68
C ALA A 84 23.92 -12.88 -1.95
N ASP A 85 24.79 -13.60 -1.21
CA ASP A 85 24.43 -14.88 -0.60
C ASP A 85 23.90 -14.73 0.83
N ASP A 86 24.51 -13.83 1.63
CA ASP A 86 24.13 -13.63 3.04
C ASP A 86 23.19 -12.41 3.18
N VAL A 87 21.92 -12.61 2.85
CA VAL A 87 20.89 -11.55 2.88
C VAL A 87 19.55 -12.06 3.41
N ARG A 88 18.73 -11.14 3.89
CA ARG A 88 17.34 -11.38 4.30
C ARG A 88 16.39 -10.51 3.46
N CYS A 89 15.98 -11.04 2.33
CA CYS A 89 15.10 -10.33 1.42
C CYS A 89 13.76 -11.03 1.31
N SER A 90 12.69 -10.24 1.38
CA SER A 90 11.33 -10.75 1.21
C SER A 90 10.44 -9.74 0.51
N HIS A 91 9.48 -10.24 -0.25
CA HIS A 91 8.39 -9.44 -0.76
C HIS A 91 7.05 -10.14 -0.55
N GLY A 92 5.97 -9.37 -0.56
CA GLY A 92 4.61 -9.89 -0.53
C GLY A 92 3.66 -8.93 -1.21
N ALA A 93 2.69 -9.51 -1.92
CA ALA A 93 1.59 -8.73 -2.49
C ALA A 93 0.27 -9.41 -2.16
N THR A 94 -0.71 -8.60 -1.78
CA THR A 94 -2.09 -9.05 -1.58
C THR A 94 -3.04 -8.10 -2.29
N VAL A 95 -4.05 -8.66 -2.91
CA VAL A 95 -5.19 -7.92 -3.48
C VAL A 95 -6.44 -8.63 -3.01
N GLY A 96 -7.27 -7.93 -2.26
CA GLY A 96 -8.49 -8.49 -1.68
C GLY A 96 -9.64 -7.50 -1.70
N GLN A 97 -10.83 -7.98 -1.41
CA GLN A 97 -12.00 -7.15 -1.14
C GLN A 97 -12.02 -6.74 0.35
N MET A 98 -12.88 -5.79 0.68
CA MET A 98 -13.11 -5.44 2.08
C MET A 98 -13.65 -6.65 2.85
N GLU A 99 -13.29 -6.75 4.12
CA GLU A 99 -13.77 -7.82 5.00
C GLU A 99 -15.23 -7.58 5.39
N ASP A 100 -16.13 -8.36 4.81
CA ASP A 100 -17.57 -8.27 5.10
C ASP A 100 -17.89 -8.56 6.57
N GLU A 101 -17.13 -9.44 7.23
CA GLU A 101 -17.30 -9.75 8.65
C GLU A 101 -17.02 -8.53 9.54
N ALA A 102 -15.97 -7.76 9.24
CA ALA A 102 -15.65 -6.54 9.97
C ALA A 102 -16.73 -5.47 9.78
N ILE A 103 -17.26 -5.35 8.56
CA ILE A 103 -18.38 -4.44 8.27
C ILE A 103 -19.62 -4.87 9.05
N LEU A 104 -19.97 -6.16 9.03
CA LEU A 104 -21.11 -6.70 9.75
C LEU A 104 -20.99 -6.44 11.26
N TYR A 105 -19.82 -6.68 11.84
CA TYR A 105 -19.55 -6.41 13.25
C TYR A 105 -19.79 -4.93 13.63
N MET A 106 -19.28 -4.01 12.82
CA MET A 106 -19.48 -2.57 13.06
C MET A 106 -20.96 -2.18 12.92
N ARG A 107 -21.70 -2.76 11.96
CA ARG A 107 -23.13 -2.54 11.77
C ARG A 107 -23.94 -3.03 12.97
N GLN A 108 -23.60 -4.18 13.53
CA GLN A 108 -24.23 -4.70 14.75
C GLN A 108 -24.04 -3.79 15.97
N ARG A 109 -23.02 -2.93 15.93
CA ARG A 109 -22.77 -1.90 16.96
C ARG A 109 -23.34 -0.52 16.63
N GLY A 110 -24.20 -0.45 15.61
CA GLY A 110 -24.98 0.75 15.30
C GLY A 110 -24.40 1.65 14.21
N LEU A 111 -23.29 1.29 13.57
CA LEU A 111 -22.79 2.05 12.43
C LEU A 111 -23.61 1.74 11.17
N LYS A 112 -23.85 2.78 10.36
CA LYS A 112 -24.35 2.57 9.01
C LYS A 112 -23.28 1.89 8.15
N GLU A 113 -23.69 1.15 7.13
CA GLU A 113 -22.75 0.42 6.25
C GLU A 113 -21.69 1.33 5.63
N GLU A 114 -22.09 2.51 5.16
CA GLU A 114 -21.20 3.51 4.61
C GLU A 114 -20.14 3.97 5.62
N GLN A 115 -20.55 4.22 6.85
CA GLN A 115 -19.64 4.61 7.94
C GLN A 115 -18.67 3.48 8.29
N ALA A 116 -19.15 2.24 8.31
CA ALA A 116 -18.32 1.07 8.58
C ALA A 116 -17.26 0.87 7.47
N ARG A 117 -17.67 1.00 6.20
CA ARG A 117 -16.74 0.93 5.05
C ARG A 117 -15.69 2.04 5.10
N ARG A 118 -16.12 3.27 5.35
CA ARG A 118 -15.21 4.42 5.49
C ARG A 118 -14.19 4.19 6.60
N LEU A 119 -14.62 3.78 7.79
CA LEU A 119 -13.74 3.53 8.93
C LEU A 119 -12.70 2.45 8.63
N GLN A 120 -13.09 1.39 7.90
CA GLN A 120 -12.18 0.33 7.49
C GLN A 120 -11.10 0.85 6.53
N ILE A 121 -11.46 1.71 5.57
CA ILE A 121 -10.49 2.30 4.64
C ILE A 121 -9.56 3.29 5.37
N GLU A 122 -10.11 4.11 6.26
CA GLU A 122 -9.32 5.02 7.10
C GLU A 122 -8.28 4.26 7.94
N GLY A 123 -8.69 3.17 8.59
CA GLY A 123 -7.79 2.30 9.35
C GLY A 123 -6.72 1.65 8.47
N PHE A 124 -7.08 1.24 7.26
CA PHE A 124 -6.13 0.68 6.29
C PHE A 124 -5.08 1.71 5.86
N ALA A 125 -5.48 2.95 5.60
CA ALA A 125 -4.57 4.04 5.23
C ALA A 125 -3.72 4.52 6.42
N ALA A 126 -4.31 4.56 7.62
CA ALA A 126 -3.65 5.01 8.85
C ALA A 126 -2.40 4.19 9.21
N ASP A 127 -2.33 2.92 8.84
CA ASP A 127 -1.12 2.09 9.05
C ASP A 127 0.10 2.62 8.28
N VAL A 128 -0.09 3.22 7.09
CA VAL A 128 1.02 3.86 6.34
C VAL A 128 1.35 5.23 6.95
N VAL A 129 0.32 6.03 7.21
CA VAL A 129 0.47 7.39 7.77
C VAL A 129 1.12 7.33 9.14
N GLY A 130 0.72 6.36 9.98
CA GLY A 130 1.27 6.17 11.33
C GLY A 130 2.76 5.83 11.39
N ARG A 131 3.35 5.39 10.27
CA ARG A 131 4.81 5.13 10.17
C ARG A 131 5.62 6.40 9.91
N CYS A 132 4.97 7.51 9.58
CA CYS A 132 5.64 8.80 9.45
C CYS A 132 6.07 9.31 10.82
N ARG A 133 7.36 9.62 10.97
CA ARG A 133 7.94 10.12 12.25
C ARG A 133 7.90 11.63 12.39
N ILE A 134 7.53 12.33 11.33
CA ILE A 134 7.47 13.80 11.29
C ILE A 134 6.00 14.20 11.43
N GLU A 135 5.63 14.75 12.59
CA GLU A 135 4.23 15.00 12.94
C GLU A 135 3.53 15.95 11.95
N ALA A 136 4.19 17.04 11.52
CA ALA A 136 3.63 17.96 10.54
C ALA A 136 3.34 17.28 9.18
N VAL A 137 4.17 16.32 8.77
CA VAL A 137 3.93 15.53 7.54
C VAL A 137 2.79 14.56 7.76
N LYS A 138 2.72 13.93 8.92
CA LYS A 138 1.65 12.99 9.28
C LYS A 138 0.27 13.67 9.26
N GLU A 139 0.17 14.89 9.78
CA GLU A 139 -1.07 15.69 9.71
C GLU A 139 -1.48 15.95 8.26
N ILE A 140 -0.56 16.43 7.43
CA ILE A 140 -0.82 16.69 5.99
C ILE A 140 -1.31 15.41 5.29
N LEU A 141 -0.70 14.26 5.60
CA LEU A 141 -1.07 12.97 5.01
C LEU A 141 -2.44 12.50 5.48
N THR A 142 -2.74 12.67 6.77
CA THR A 142 -4.05 12.34 7.34
C THR A 142 -5.14 13.16 6.65
N ASP A 143 -4.95 14.46 6.54
CA ASP A 143 -5.89 15.36 5.86
C ASP A 143 -6.06 15.01 4.37
N ALA A 144 -4.98 14.59 3.71
CA ALA A 144 -5.05 14.14 2.32
C ALA A 144 -5.89 12.87 2.18
N VAL A 145 -5.72 11.90 3.07
CA VAL A 145 -6.53 10.66 3.11
C VAL A 145 -8.00 11.00 3.32
N VAL A 146 -8.33 11.81 4.33
CA VAL A 146 -9.72 12.19 4.64
C VAL A 146 -10.37 12.87 3.43
N ARG A 147 -9.71 13.86 2.83
CA ARG A 147 -10.22 14.55 1.63
C ARG A 147 -10.45 13.63 0.42
N HIS A 148 -9.67 12.56 0.30
CA HIS A 148 -9.86 11.58 -0.77
C HIS A 148 -11.05 10.64 -0.47
N LEU A 149 -11.23 10.27 0.78
CA LEU A 149 -12.36 9.43 1.20
C LEU A 149 -13.70 10.14 1.07
N ASP A 150 -13.74 11.46 1.19
CA ASP A 150 -14.94 12.26 0.98
C ASP A 150 -15.43 12.27 -0.49
N LYS A 151 -14.62 11.72 -1.41
CA LYS A 151 -14.93 11.65 -2.86
C LYS A 151 -15.31 10.25 -3.34
N ILE A 152 -15.23 9.25 -2.48
CA ILE A 152 -15.56 7.85 -2.74
C ILE A 152 -16.96 7.53 -2.22
#